data_77af4495409c64ae40474fb75aa31404
#
_entry.id   77af4495409c64ae40474fb75aa31404
#
_cell.length_a   1.000
_cell.length_b   1.000
_cell.length_c   1.000
_cell.angle_alpha   90.00
_cell.angle_beta   90.00
_cell.angle_gamma   90.00
#
_symmetry.space_group_name_H-M   'P 1'
#
loop_
_entity.id
_entity.type
_entity.pdbx_description
1 polymer ?
#
loop_
_entity_poly.entity_id
_entity_poly.type
_entity_poly.pdbx_seq_one_letter_code
_entity_poly.pdbx_strand_id
1 'polypeptide(L)'
;AYSLFFGWPLAAGFVALLFVHEMGHVIALRREGIKASAPMFIPFLGAAIFSKSLGDNALAEARVGLAGPILGSLGAAAVAIAGAITGSPLLLALAYIGFLINLFNLLPVVPLDGGRAMAAMAPSMWFVGFGALVALELWRPNPILLIIVIFGGLETWRRWKQRKTRTLEQAAYYRVSPRNRLIVGAVYIGLIVALVIGMEASYVHYASGHDFAHYF
;
A
#
# COMPACT_ATOMS: atom_id res chain seq x y z
N ALA A 1 11.89 -4.36 -16.98
CA ALA A 1 11.88 -5.42 -16.01
C ALA A 1 10.53 -6.18 -16.03
N TYR A 2 9.41 -5.54 -15.70
CA TYR A 2 8.08 -6.19 -15.61
C TYR A 2 7.59 -6.79 -16.94
N SER A 3 7.93 -6.17 -18.07
CA SER A 3 7.56 -6.66 -19.41
C SER A 3 8.14 -8.02 -19.77
N LEU A 4 9.25 -8.42 -19.12
CA LEU A 4 9.89 -9.73 -19.32
C LEU A 4 9.07 -10.88 -18.72
N PHE A 5 8.24 -10.58 -17.71
CA PHE A 5 7.44 -11.59 -17.00
C PHE A 5 5.97 -11.57 -17.43
N PHE A 6 5.42 -10.41 -17.77
CA PHE A 6 3.97 -10.21 -17.92
C PHE A 6 3.55 -9.68 -19.30
N GLY A 7 4.51 -9.50 -20.23
CA GLY A 7 4.24 -8.80 -21.49
C GLY A 7 4.09 -7.28 -21.34
N TRP A 8 4.21 -6.57 -22.46
CA TRP A 8 4.21 -5.09 -22.45
C TRP A 8 2.90 -4.44 -22.00
N PRO A 9 1.68 -4.94 -22.40
CA PRO A 9 0.44 -4.27 -22.02
C PRO A 9 0.15 -4.34 -20.53
N LEU A 10 0.34 -5.53 -19.91
CA LEU A 10 0.15 -5.70 -18.47
C LEU A 10 1.19 -4.92 -17.68
N ALA A 11 2.45 -4.92 -18.11
CA ALA A 11 3.52 -4.18 -17.45
C ALA A 11 3.30 -2.66 -17.48
N ALA A 12 2.84 -2.11 -18.61
CA ALA A 12 2.53 -0.68 -18.73
C ALA A 12 1.36 -0.28 -17.84
N GLY A 13 0.27 -1.07 -17.84
CA GLY A 13 -0.88 -0.84 -16.96
C GLY A 13 -0.52 -0.94 -15.48
N PHE A 14 0.30 -1.92 -15.11
CA PHE A 14 0.82 -2.06 -13.76
C PHE A 14 1.61 -0.82 -13.29
N VAL A 15 2.54 -0.34 -14.11
CA VAL A 15 3.33 0.86 -13.80
C VAL A 15 2.44 2.10 -13.70
N ALA A 16 1.41 2.21 -14.56
CA ALA A 16 0.44 3.29 -14.47
C ALA A 16 -0.35 3.26 -13.16
N LEU A 17 -0.81 2.08 -12.71
CA LEU A 17 -1.50 1.93 -11.42
C LEU A 17 -0.58 2.24 -10.23
N LEU A 18 0.68 1.82 -10.27
CA LEU A 18 1.68 2.21 -9.25
C LEU A 18 1.89 3.72 -9.26
N PHE A 19 1.99 4.35 -10.43
CA PHE A 19 2.12 5.81 -10.51
C PHE A 19 0.94 6.53 -9.87
N VAL A 20 -0.30 6.07 -10.13
CA VAL A 20 -1.51 6.62 -9.50
C VAL A 20 -1.46 6.48 -7.98
N HIS A 21 -1.04 5.31 -7.47
CA HIS A 21 -0.84 5.09 -6.03
C HIS A 21 0.15 6.10 -5.44
N GLU A 22 1.34 6.22 -6.02
CA GLU A 22 2.38 7.14 -5.54
C GLU A 22 1.95 8.62 -5.61
N MET A 23 1.15 8.99 -6.63
CA MET A 23 0.59 10.34 -6.71
C MET A 23 -0.32 10.67 -5.52
N GLY A 24 -0.99 9.67 -4.94
CA GLY A 24 -1.74 9.83 -3.69
C GLY A 24 -0.84 10.33 -2.55
N HIS A 25 0.33 9.73 -2.36
CA HIS A 25 1.30 10.17 -1.36
C HIS A 25 1.86 11.58 -1.65
N VAL A 26 2.20 11.87 -2.92
CA VAL A 26 2.69 13.21 -3.31
C VAL A 26 1.67 14.29 -3.00
N ILE A 27 0.39 14.06 -3.32
CA ILE A 27 -0.69 15.01 -3.04
C ILE A 27 -0.84 15.21 -1.53
N ALA A 28 -0.83 14.12 -0.76
CA ALA A 28 -0.96 14.21 0.71
C ALA A 28 0.24 14.92 1.35
N LEU A 29 1.48 14.60 0.95
CA LEU A 29 2.69 15.28 1.44
C LEU A 29 2.63 16.77 1.17
N ARG A 30 2.25 17.18 -0.04
CA ARG A 30 2.10 18.60 -0.40
C ARG A 30 1.02 19.29 0.42
N ARG A 31 -0.10 18.61 0.74
CA ARG A 31 -1.16 19.14 1.61
C ARG A 31 -0.71 19.32 3.06
N GLU A 32 0.21 18.48 3.53
CA GLU A 32 0.87 18.62 4.85
C GLU A 32 2.06 19.61 4.80
N GLY A 33 2.28 20.35 3.69
CA GLY A 33 3.34 21.33 3.53
C GLY A 33 4.74 20.74 3.31
N ILE A 34 4.84 19.44 3.06
CA ILE A 34 6.11 18.73 2.91
C ILE A 34 6.50 18.66 1.43
N LYS A 35 7.73 19.07 1.13
CA LYS A 35 8.29 18.93 -0.22
C LYS A 35 8.55 17.46 -0.52
N ALA A 36 7.88 16.94 -1.55
CA ALA A 36 8.05 15.59 -2.07
C ALA A 36 8.65 15.63 -3.47
N SER A 37 9.53 14.67 -3.79
CA SER A 37 9.99 14.45 -5.16
C SER A 37 8.84 13.93 -6.04
N ALA A 38 9.06 13.94 -7.37
CA ALA A 38 8.25 13.09 -8.25
C ALA A 38 8.48 11.60 -7.89
N PRO A 39 7.49 10.73 -8.14
CA PRO A 39 7.69 9.29 -8.00
C PRO A 39 8.85 8.81 -8.87
N MET A 40 9.75 8.04 -8.28
CA MET A 40 10.85 7.39 -8.99
C MET A 40 10.61 5.89 -9.02
N PHE A 41 10.63 5.31 -10.23
CA PHE A 41 10.44 3.88 -10.42
C PHE A 41 11.77 3.16 -10.27
N ILE A 42 11.83 2.22 -9.31
CA ILE A 42 12.98 1.36 -9.09
C ILE A 42 12.64 -0.02 -9.65
N PRO A 43 13.37 -0.52 -10.66
CA PRO A 43 13.12 -1.84 -11.21
C PRO A 43 13.06 -2.90 -10.11
N PHE A 44 12.05 -3.78 -10.15
CA PHE A 44 11.76 -4.87 -9.20
C PHE A 44 11.34 -4.45 -7.78
N LEU A 45 11.60 -3.21 -7.35
CA LEU A 45 11.25 -2.71 -6.02
C LEU A 45 9.99 -1.84 -5.99
N GLY A 46 9.45 -1.48 -7.17
CA GLY A 46 8.25 -0.65 -7.27
C GLY A 46 8.56 0.83 -7.51
N ALA A 47 7.82 1.72 -6.87
CA ALA A 47 8.02 3.15 -6.94
C ALA A 47 8.35 3.71 -5.55
N ALA A 48 9.09 4.81 -5.51
CA ALA A 48 9.48 5.47 -4.27
C ALA A 48 9.40 7.00 -4.42
N ILE A 49 8.98 7.65 -3.34
CA ILE A 49 8.95 9.11 -3.21
C ILE A 49 9.97 9.50 -2.16
N PHE A 50 10.84 10.43 -2.49
CA PHE A 50 11.79 10.99 -1.54
C PHE A 50 11.20 12.26 -0.92
N SER A 51 11.08 12.26 0.42
CA SER A 51 10.68 13.41 1.21
C SER A 51 11.59 13.53 2.44
N LYS A 52 11.74 14.76 2.95
CA LYS A 52 12.56 15.01 4.16
C LYS A 52 11.90 14.48 5.43
N SER A 53 10.58 14.38 5.45
CA SER A 53 9.79 13.80 6.54
C SER A 53 8.53 13.14 6.00
N LEU A 54 7.89 12.32 6.81
CA LEU A 54 6.61 11.68 6.47
C LEU A 54 5.41 12.40 7.10
N GLY A 55 5.68 13.44 7.90
CA GLY A 55 4.72 14.26 8.64
C GLY A 55 5.27 14.70 9.98
N ASP A 56 4.76 15.81 10.50
CA ASP A 56 5.20 16.39 11.78
C ASP A 56 4.63 15.64 13.00
N ASN A 57 3.65 14.75 12.77
CA ASN A 57 3.03 13.94 13.81
C ASN A 57 2.44 12.65 13.20
N ALA A 58 2.09 11.70 14.08
CA ALA A 58 1.55 10.41 13.68
C ALA A 58 0.24 10.50 12.86
N LEU A 59 -0.56 11.55 13.04
CA LEU A 59 -1.78 11.75 12.25
C LEU A 59 -1.45 12.15 10.81
N ALA A 60 -0.49 13.07 10.62
CA ALA A 60 -0.01 13.45 9.30
C ALA A 60 0.65 12.24 8.59
N GLU A 61 1.49 11.47 9.31
CA GLU A 61 2.07 10.22 8.79
C GLU A 61 0.98 9.25 8.32
N ALA A 62 -0.09 9.08 9.10
CA ALA A 62 -1.21 8.18 8.74
C ALA A 62 -1.99 8.66 7.52
N ARG A 63 -2.24 9.98 7.41
CA ARG A 63 -2.92 10.57 6.24
C ARG A 63 -2.11 10.36 4.97
N VAL A 64 -0.80 10.59 5.06
CA VAL A 64 0.12 10.35 3.94
C VAL A 64 0.12 8.85 3.60
N GLY A 65 0.23 7.96 4.60
CA GLY A 65 0.22 6.52 4.38
C GLY A 65 -1.06 6.02 3.69
N LEU A 66 -2.24 6.51 4.08
CA LEU A 66 -3.50 6.08 3.48
C LEU A 66 -3.78 6.69 2.10
N ALA A 67 -3.15 7.80 1.76
CA ALA A 67 -3.44 8.53 0.52
C ALA A 67 -3.07 7.75 -0.74
N GLY A 68 -1.95 7.00 -0.72
CA GLY A 68 -1.56 6.10 -1.80
C GLY A 68 -2.60 5.01 -2.06
N PRO A 69 -2.91 4.17 -1.07
CA PRO A 69 -3.96 3.16 -1.20
C PRO A 69 -5.33 3.73 -1.57
N ILE A 70 -5.73 4.92 -1.09
CA ILE A 70 -7.00 5.55 -1.48
C ILE A 70 -7.00 5.87 -2.98
N LEU A 71 -6.00 6.61 -3.47
CA LEU A 71 -5.95 7.01 -4.88
C LEU A 71 -5.71 5.80 -5.79
N GLY A 72 -4.84 4.88 -5.37
CA GLY A 72 -4.58 3.63 -6.08
C GLY A 72 -5.82 2.74 -6.19
N SER A 73 -6.66 2.67 -5.14
CA SER A 73 -7.94 1.94 -5.17
C SER A 73 -8.93 2.56 -6.15
N LEU A 74 -9.01 3.90 -6.20
CA LEU A 74 -9.83 4.60 -7.19
C LEU A 74 -9.36 4.34 -8.61
N GLY A 75 -8.03 4.32 -8.83
CA GLY A 75 -7.44 3.96 -10.11
C GLY A 75 -7.77 2.52 -10.52
N ALA A 76 -7.61 1.55 -9.61
CA ALA A 76 -7.98 0.16 -9.86
C ALA A 76 -9.48 -0.01 -10.13
N ALA A 77 -10.34 0.70 -9.40
CA ALA A 77 -11.78 0.70 -9.64
C ALA A 77 -12.16 1.26 -11.02
N ALA A 78 -11.51 2.34 -11.47
CA ALA A 78 -11.73 2.88 -12.81
C ALA A 78 -11.34 1.86 -13.89
N VAL A 79 -10.21 1.15 -13.71
CA VAL A 79 -9.78 0.09 -14.62
C VAL A 79 -10.74 -1.10 -14.58
N ALA A 80 -11.26 -1.49 -13.40
CA ALA A 80 -12.24 -2.55 -13.26
C ALA A 80 -13.54 -2.24 -14.01
N ILE A 81 -14.05 -1.00 -13.86
CA ILE A 81 -15.25 -0.53 -14.57
C ILE A 81 -15.02 -0.56 -16.08
N ALA A 82 -13.87 -0.04 -16.55
CA ALA A 82 -13.53 -0.09 -17.97
C ALA A 82 -13.44 -1.54 -18.48
N GLY A 83 -12.84 -2.44 -17.69
CA GLY A 83 -12.77 -3.88 -18.01
C GLY A 83 -14.14 -4.54 -18.11
N ALA A 84 -15.04 -4.23 -17.17
CA ALA A 84 -16.41 -4.75 -17.17
C ALA A 84 -17.23 -4.24 -18.38
N ILE A 85 -17.09 -2.95 -18.74
CA ILE A 85 -17.80 -2.35 -19.87
C ILE A 85 -17.29 -2.91 -21.21
N THR A 86 -15.96 -3.07 -21.34
CA THR A 86 -15.32 -3.49 -22.60
C THR A 86 -15.22 -5.02 -22.75
N GLY A 87 -15.48 -5.77 -21.68
CA GLY A 87 -15.22 -7.21 -21.65
C GLY A 87 -13.74 -7.57 -21.74
N SER A 88 -12.82 -6.65 -21.39
CA SER A 88 -11.37 -6.85 -21.55
C SER A 88 -10.79 -7.64 -20.39
N PRO A 89 -10.30 -8.88 -20.58
CA PRO A 89 -9.66 -9.67 -19.55
C PRO A 89 -8.37 -9.00 -19.01
N LEU A 90 -7.64 -8.30 -19.89
CA LEU A 90 -6.43 -7.56 -19.51
C LEU A 90 -6.74 -6.47 -18.47
N LEU A 91 -7.81 -5.69 -18.68
CA LEU A 91 -8.20 -4.63 -17.75
C LEU A 91 -8.69 -5.22 -16.43
N LEU A 92 -9.42 -6.33 -16.46
CA LEU A 92 -9.87 -7.02 -15.24
C LEU A 92 -8.68 -7.59 -14.45
N ALA A 93 -7.72 -8.20 -15.13
CA ALA A 93 -6.48 -8.67 -14.49
C ALA A 93 -5.66 -7.52 -13.89
N LEU A 94 -5.53 -6.39 -14.62
CA LEU A 94 -4.89 -5.17 -14.11
C LEU A 94 -5.59 -4.61 -12.88
N ALA A 95 -6.93 -4.56 -12.89
CA ALA A 95 -7.73 -4.10 -11.77
C ALA A 95 -7.51 -5.00 -10.54
N TYR A 96 -7.55 -6.33 -10.71
CA TYR A 96 -7.29 -7.30 -9.66
C TYR A 96 -5.90 -7.08 -9.03
N ILE A 97 -4.85 -6.97 -9.86
CA ILE A 97 -3.48 -6.71 -9.40
C ILE A 97 -3.41 -5.35 -8.70
N GLY A 98 -4.08 -4.32 -9.22
CA GLY A 98 -4.15 -3.00 -8.62
C GLY A 98 -4.77 -3.03 -7.22
N PHE A 99 -5.89 -3.73 -7.03
CA PHE A 99 -6.50 -3.91 -5.71
C PHE A 99 -5.60 -4.72 -4.77
N LEU A 100 -5.00 -5.81 -5.26
CA LEU A 100 -4.10 -6.66 -4.48
C LEU A 100 -2.89 -5.89 -3.95
N ILE A 101 -2.26 -5.05 -4.77
CA ILE A 101 -1.09 -4.25 -4.36
C ILE A 101 -1.48 -3.22 -3.32
N ASN A 102 -2.62 -2.53 -3.50
CA ASN A 102 -3.10 -1.58 -2.51
C ASN A 102 -3.45 -2.28 -1.18
N LEU A 103 -4.04 -3.48 -1.23
CA LEU A 103 -4.32 -4.29 -0.05
C LEU A 103 -3.04 -4.75 0.65
N PHE A 104 -2.03 -5.17 -0.11
CA PHE A 104 -0.72 -5.53 0.43
C PHE A 104 -0.04 -4.35 1.12
N ASN A 105 -0.12 -3.14 0.54
CA ASN A 105 0.40 -1.93 1.15
C ASN A 105 -0.32 -1.55 2.45
N LEU A 106 -1.54 -2.05 2.70
CA LEU A 106 -2.24 -1.84 3.97
C LEU A 106 -1.83 -2.82 5.07
N LEU A 107 -0.91 -3.75 4.84
CA LEU A 107 -0.37 -4.55 5.94
C LEU A 107 0.20 -3.65 7.04
N PRO A 108 -0.11 -3.94 8.34
CA PRO A 108 0.22 -3.05 9.46
C PRO A 108 1.70 -3.19 9.87
N VAL A 109 2.62 -3.05 8.92
CA VAL A 109 4.07 -3.14 9.14
C VAL A 109 4.79 -2.05 8.35
N VAL A 110 5.75 -1.37 8.95
CA VAL A 110 6.63 -0.43 8.25
C VAL A 110 7.68 -1.23 7.47
N PRO A 111 8.01 -0.88 6.23
CA PRO A 111 7.78 0.41 5.58
C PRO A 111 6.47 0.56 4.79
N LEU A 112 5.56 -0.42 4.83
CA LEU A 112 4.30 -0.35 4.10
C LEU A 112 3.37 0.75 4.64
N ASP A 113 2.42 1.18 3.83
CA ASP A 113 1.52 2.30 4.14
C ASP A 113 0.59 2.03 5.32
N GLY A 114 0.14 0.78 5.46
CA GLY A 114 -0.61 0.33 6.64
C GLY A 114 0.19 0.51 7.94
N GLY A 115 1.50 0.27 7.90
CA GLY A 115 2.37 0.54 9.04
C GLY A 115 2.40 2.01 9.45
N ARG A 116 2.34 2.94 8.47
CA ARG A 116 2.23 4.39 8.72
C ARG A 116 0.88 4.74 9.33
N ALA A 117 -0.21 4.13 8.86
CA ALA A 117 -1.53 4.31 9.45
C ALA A 117 -1.58 3.85 10.92
N MET A 118 -0.87 2.76 11.25
CA MET A 118 -0.77 2.26 12.63
C MET A 118 -0.05 3.22 13.57
N ALA A 119 0.79 4.13 13.10
CA ALA A 119 1.41 5.14 13.94
C ALA A 119 0.35 6.01 14.68
N ALA A 120 -0.76 6.34 14.02
CA ALA A 120 -1.86 7.10 14.61
C ALA A 120 -2.85 6.23 15.39
N MET A 121 -3.04 4.98 15.00
CA MET A 121 -4.07 4.10 15.56
C MET A 121 -3.55 3.25 16.72
N ALA A 122 -2.68 2.31 16.43
CA ALA A 122 -2.17 1.31 17.36
C ALA A 122 -0.76 0.85 16.97
N PRO A 123 0.29 1.57 17.37
CA PRO A 123 1.66 1.22 17.00
C PRO A 123 2.10 -0.21 17.39
N SER A 124 1.42 -0.84 18.36
CA SER A 124 1.65 -2.25 18.70
C SER A 124 1.31 -3.22 17.57
N MET A 125 0.41 -2.82 16.64
CA MET A 125 0.04 -3.63 15.47
C MET A 125 1.21 -3.83 14.49
N TRP A 126 2.29 -3.05 14.57
CA TRP A 126 3.50 -3.32 13.79
C TRP A 126 4.06 -4.72 14.03
N PHE A 127 3.98 -5.22 15.28
CA PHE A 127 4.43 -6.58 15.60
C PHE A 127 3.51 -7.65 15.02
N VAL A 128 2.20 -7.39 14.99
CA VAL A 128 1.23 -8.29 14.37
C VAL A 128 1.46 -8.37 12.87
N GLY A 129 1.61 -7.22 12.21
CA GLY A 129 1.91 -7.16 10.78
C GLY A 129 3.25 -7.80 10.43
N PHE A 130 4.29 -7.55 11.22
CA PHE A 130 5.58 -8.18 11.04
C PHE A 130 5.50 -9.71 11.21
N GLY A 131 4.81 -10.19 12.24
CA GLY A 131 4.57 -11.64 12.44
C GLY A 131 3.82 -12.27 11.28
N ALA A 132 2.82 -11.58 10.72
CA ALA A 132 2.09 -12.04 9.54
C ALA A 132 2.98 -12.13 8.29
N LEU A 133 3.87 -11.15 8.06
CA LEU A 133 4.84 -11.22 6.96
C LEU A 133 5.84 -12.35 7.12
N VAL A 134 6.35 -12.57 8.33
CA VAL A 134 7.25 -13.70 8.62
C VAL A 134 6.53 -15.04 8.37
N ALA A 135 5.30 -15.18 8.84
CA ALA A 135 4.51 -16.39 8.61
C ALA A 135 4.26 -16.64 7.11
N LEU A 136 3.96 -15.58 6.35
CA LEU A 136 3.79 -15.66 4.90
C LEU A 136 5.08 -16.07 4.18
N GLU A 137 6.23 -15.50 4.58
CA GLU A 137 7.54 -15.87 4.04
C GLU A 137 7.89 -17.34 4.31
N LEU A 138 7.61 -17.83 5.52
CA LEU A 138 7.84 -19.23 5.87
C LEU A 138 6.92 -20.18 5.10
N TRP A 139 5.68 -19.76 4.80
CA TRP A 139 4.72 -20.58 4.06
C TRP A 139 4.97 -20.56 2.54
N ARG A 140 5.33 -19.41 2.00
CA ARG A 140 5.60 -19.19 0.57
C ARG A 140 6.86 -18.35 0.40
N PRO A 141 8.05 -18.95 0.52
CA PRO A 141 9.33 -18.24 0.41
C PRO A 141 9.43 -17.47 -0.90
N ASN A 142 9.73 -16.17 -0.80
CA ASN A 142 9.86 -15.28 -1.95
C ASN A 142 10.98 -14.26 -1.70
N PRO A 143 11.99 -14.12 -2.59
CA PRO A 143 13.12 -13.20 -2.38
C PRO A 143 12.70 -11.74 -2.15
N ILE A 144 11.63 -11.28 -2.80
CA ILE A 144 11.11 -9.91 -2.62
C ILE A 144 10.46 -9.78 -1.24
N LEU A 145 9.65 -10.77 -0.83
CA LEU A 145 9.02 -10.78 0.48
C LEU A 145 10.07 -10.87 1.59
N LEU A 146 11.15 -11.66 1.40
CA LEU A 146 12.27 -11.74 2.33
C LEU A 146 12.93 -10.37 2.55
N ILE A 147 13.15 -9.60 1.48
CA ILE A 147 13.66 -8.24 1.57
C ILE A 147 12.73 -7.37 2.43
N ILE A 148 11.42 -7.45 2.19
CA ILE A 148 10.41 -6.70 2.95
C ILE A 148 10.41 -7.13 4.43
N VAL A 149 10.54 -8.41 4.73
CA VAL A 149 10.65 -8.94 6.10
C VAL A 149 11.89 -8.39 6.80
N ILE A 150 13.05 -8.38 6.13
CA ILE A 150 14.30 -7.85 6.70
C ILE A 150 14.15 -6.36 7.02
N PHE A 151 13.75 -5.54 6.05
CA PHE A 151 13.60 -4.10 6.26
C PHE A 151 12.47 -3.77 7.24
N GLY A 152 11.35 -4.48 7.18
CA GLY A 152 10.23 -4.35 8.11
C GLY A 152 10.62 -4.70 9.55
N GLY A 153 11.43 -5.74 9.73
CA GLY A 153 11.97 -6.13 11.04
C GLY A 153 12.91 -5.08 11.61
N LEU A 154 13.86 -4.59 10.81
CA LEU A 154 14.78 -3.54 11.22
C LEU A 154 14.06 -2.24 11.60
N GLU A 155 13.08 -1.83 10.81
CA GLU A 155 12.31 -0.61 11.07
C GLU A 155 11.38 -0.76 12.28
N THR A 156 10.72 -1.92 12.43
CA THR A 156 9.89 -2.22 13.60
C THR A 156 10.72 -2.20 14.87
N TRP A 157 11.91 -2.82 14.86
CA TRP A 157 12.87 -2.79 15.97
C TRP A 157 13.35 -1.38 16.30
N ARG A 158 13.70 -0.57 15.27
CA ARG A 158 14.13 0.82 15.43
C ARG A 158 13.03 1.65 16.09
N ARG A 159 11.81 1.59 15.60
CA ARG A 159 10.66 2.32 16.17
C ARG A 159 10.33 1.87 17.58
N TRP A 160 10.43 0.58 17.87
CA TRP A 160 10.22 0.06 19.22
C TRP A 160 11.27 0.56 20.21
N LYS A 161 12.54 0.56 19.84
CA LYS A 161 13.63 1.10 20.64
C LYS A 161 13.44 2.59 20.93
N GLN A 162 13.06 3.37 19.92
CA GLN A 162 12.76 4.80 20.06
C GLN A 162 11.60 5.04 21.05
N ARG A 163 10.57 4.21 21.07
CA ARG A 163 9.46 4.32 22.03
C ARG A 163 9.87 4.09 23.47
N LYS A 164 10.90 3.28 23.73
CA LYS A 164 11.40 3.05 25.09
C LYS A 164 12.14 4.26 25.66
N THR A 165 12.79 5.04 24.83
CA THR A 165 13.57 6.23 25.22
C THR A 165 12.72 7.49 25.41
N ARG A 166 11.42 7.45 25.22
CA ARG A 166 10.36 8.47 25.31
C ARG A 166 10.86 9.87 25.66
N THR A 167 11.33 10.61 24.67
CA THR A 167 11.47 12.07 24.78
C THR A 167 10.09 12.72 24.75
N LEU A 168 9.97 13.95 25.31
CA LEU A 168 8.72 14.73 25.25
C LEU A 168 8.23 14.94 23.81
N GLU A 169 9.17 15.13 22.87
CA GLU A 169 8.88 15.26 21.44
C GLU A 169 8.25 14.00 20.86
N GLN A 170 8.77 12.83 21.20
CA GLN A 170 8.19 11.56 20.73
C GLN A 170 6.82 11.31 21.33
N ALA A 171 6.60 11.67 22.60
CA ALA A 171 5.29 11.59 23.22
C ALA A 171 4.28 12.52 22.53
N ALA A 172 4.71 13.72 22.14
CA ALA A 172 3.90 14.67 21.38
C ALA A 172 3.59 14.16 19.96
N TYR A 173 4.56 13.55 19.28
CA TYR A 173 4.40 12.98 17.95
C TYR A 173 3.25 11.96 17.87
N TYR A 174 3.15 11.05 18.85
CA TYR A 174 2.10 10.00 18.88
C TYR A 174 0.80 10.44 19.56
N ARG A 175 0.68 11.73 19.94
CA ARG A 175 -0.55 12.25 20.55
C ARG A 175 -1.61 12.50 19.49
N VAL A 176 -2.52 11.55 19.32
CA VAL A 176 -3.65 11.63 18.39
C VAL A 176 -4.96 11.62 19.18
N SER A 177 -5.87 12.56 18.87
CA SER A 177 -7.18 12.62 19.51
C SER A 177 -8.00 11.34 19.25
N PRO A 178 -8.88 10.92 20.18
CA PRO A 178 -9.70 9.73 19.98
C PRO A 178 -10.56 9.81 18.71
N ARG A 179 -11.10 10.98 18.39
CA ARG A 179 -11.89 11.21 17.17
C ARG A 179 -11.05 10.95 15.91
N ASN A 180 -9.86 11.51 15.83
CA ASN A 180 -8.99 11.33 14.67
C ASN A 180 -8.52 9.86 14.54
N ARG A 181 -8.26 9.21 15.67
CA ARG A 181 -7.92 7.78 15.70
C ARG A 181 -9.06 6.93 15.14
N LEU A 182 -10.29 7.23 15.52
CA LEU A 182 -11.50 6.55 15.01
C LEU A 182 -11.66 6.79 13.50
N ILE A 183 -11.48 8.03 13.03
CA ILE A 183 -11.58 8.36 11.60
C ILE A 183 -10.53 7.58 10.78
N VAL A 184 -9.26 7.61 11.21
CA VAL A 184 -8.19 6.86 10.53
C VAL A 184 -8.50 5.36 10.52
N GLY A 185 -9.01 4.81 11.63
CA GLY A 185 -9.42 3.42 11.74
C GLY A 185 -10.56 3.05 10.81
N ALA A 186 -11.59 3.89 10.76
CA ALA A 186 -12.74 3.68 9.88
C ALA A 186 -12.33 3.72 8.39
N VAL A 187 -11.49 4.69 8.01
CA VAL A 187 -10.94 4.76 6.64
C VAL A 187 -10.09 3.53 6.32
N TYR A 188 -9.21 3.13 7.24
CA TYR A 188 -8.34 1.97 7.06
C TYR A 188 -9.13 0.67 6.85
N ILE A 189 -10.10 0.39 7.73
CA ILE A 189 -10.95 -0.81 7.62
C ILE A 189 -11.87 -0.74 6.40
N GLY A 190 -12.50 0.41 6.16
CA GLY A 190 -13.34 0.60 4.98
C GLY A 190 -12.58 0.38 3.68
N LEU A 191 -11.32 0.82 3.62
CA LEU A 191 -10.45 0.61 2.47
C LEU A 191 -10.09 -0.86 2.28
N ILE A 192 -9.76 -1.60 3.35
CA ILE A 192 -9.52 -3.04 3.29
C ILE A 192 -10.76 -3.75 2.71
N VAL A 193 -11.95 -3.45 3.24
CA VAL A 193 -13.20 -4.08 2.78
C VAL A 193 -13.45 -3.76 1.30
N ALA A 194 -13.30 -2.49 0.89
CA ALA A 194 -13.48 -2.08 -0.50
C ALA A 194 -12.51 -2.77 -1.45
N LEU A 195 -11.24 -2.93 -1.04
CA LEU A 195 -10.21 -3.61 -1.82
C LEU A 195 -10.49 -5.10 -1.99
N VAL A 196 -10.93 -5.78 -0.93
CA VAL A 196 -11.31 -7.20 -0.99
C VAL A 196 -12.51 -7.40 -1.92
N ILE A 197 -13.53 -6.55 -1.81
CA ILE A 197 -14.69 -6.58 -2.71
C ILE A 197 -14.26 -6.33 -4.16
N GLY A 198 -13.40 -5.33 -4.38
CA GLY A 198 -12.90 -5.01 -5.72
C GLY A 198 -12.10 -6.15 -6.35
N MET A 199 -11.25 -6.82 -5.57
CA MET A 199 -10.52 -8.01 -6.01
C MET A 199 -11.48 -9.12 -6.42
N GLU A 200 -12.43 -9.46 -5.55
CA GLU A 200 -13.39 -10.53 -5.82
C GLU A 200 -14.24 -10.24 -7.06
N ALA A 201 -14.76 -9.02 -7.18
CA ALA A 201 -15.53 -8.61 -8.36
C ALA A 201 -14.71 -8.71 -9.66
N SER A 202 -13.43 -8.29 -9.63
CA SER A 202 -12.55 -8.36 -10.79
C SER A 202 -12.19 -9.80 -11.15
N TYR A 203 -12.00 -10.66 -10.16
CA TYR A 203 -11.70 -12.07 -10.35
C TYR A 203 -12.87 -12.84 -10.95
N VAL A 204 -14.08 -12.66 -10.41
CA VAL A 204 -15.31 -13.35 -10.91
C VAL A 204 -15.59 -12.99 -12.36
N HIS A 205 -15.50 -11.71 -12.74
CA HIS A 205 -15.68 -11.29 -14.12
C HIS A 205 -14.62 -11.86 -15.06
N TYR A 206 -13.39 -11.97 -14.59
CA TYR A 206 -12.30 -12.57 -15.34
C TYR A 206 -12.53 -14.09 -15.54
N ALA A 207 -12.83 -14.84 -14.47
CA ALA A 207 -13.03 -16.29 -14.50
C ALA A 207 -14.27 -16.71 -15.29
N SER A 208 -15.32 -15.88 -15.35
CA SER A 208 -16.54 -16.16 -16.11
C SER A 208 -16.39 -16.03 -17.62
N GLY A 209 -15.31 -15.45 -18.11
CA GLY A 209 -15.14 -15.08 -19.49
C GLY A 209 -14.04 -15.77 -20.30
N HIS A 210 -12.95 -16.26 -19.69
CA HIS A 210 -11.76 -16.68 -20.47
C HIS A 210 -10.80 -17.61 -19.73
N ASP A 211 -10.22 -18.55 -20.45
CA ASP A 211 -9.13 -19.41 -20.00
C ASP A 211 -7.81 -18.62 -19.85
N PHE A 212 -7.16 -18.71 -18.69
CA PHE A 212 -5.88 -18.04 -18.38
C PHE A 212 -4.73 -18.40 -19.33
N ALA A 213 -4.84 -19.51 -20.07
CA ALA A 213 -3.76 -20.11 -20.86
C ALA A 213 -3.27 -19.26 -22.06
N HIS A 214 -3.97 -18.19 -22.44
CA HIS A 214 -3.61 -17.39 -23.60
C HIS A 214 -2.80 -16.11 -23.30
N TYR A 215 -2.51 -15.81 -22.00
CA TYR A 215 -1.87 -14.55 -21.62
C TYR A 215 -0.56 -14.70 -20.84
N PHE A 216 -0.10 -15.94 -20.61
CA PHE A 216 1.22 -16.23 -19.99
C PHE A 216 2.11 -17.03 -20.92
#